data_b548629896b605138f0d29f32442acc7
#
_entry.id   b548629896b605138f0d29f32442acc7
#
_cell.length_a   1.000
_cell.length_b   1.000
_cell.length_c   1.000
_cell.angle_alpha   90.00
_cell.angle_beta   90.00
_cell.angle_gamma   90.00
#
_symmetry.space_group_name_H-M   'P 1'
#
loop_
_entity.id
_entity.type
_entity.pdbx_description
1 polymer ?
#
loop_
_entity_poly.entity_id
_entity_poly.type
_entity_poly.pdbx_seq_one_letter_code
_entity_poly.pdbx_strand_id
1 'polypeptide(L)'
;IQETGCKGILANIPASGTAIIEKLNDEHHSTGYPIVYTSADSVFQIAVDTDMIALETLYEWCKIARRLLDEGNYNTARVIARPYKVIDGKPTRISKDRRDYSMEPPEDTVLDKVKKAGAKVIGIGKIEDIFSKAGITHAIHTGSNKEGLELTIKALDGSLDLEKIKYEGVNITDADREIIFTNLVDTDMLFGHRNNAKGYGEAIEEIDDYLEKILPLIGENDLLIITADHGCDPTVPGTDHTREQVPVLYYSKNIEPKDLGITLGFDSISKRVSDWLF
;
A
#
# COMPACT_ATOMS: atom_id res chain seq x y z
N ILE A 1 8.88 -5.00 -24.99
CA ILE A 1 9.92 -4.50 -25.89
C ILE A 1 9.31 -3.87 -27.15
N GLN A 2 8.46 -4.56 -27.91
CA GLN A 2 7.92 -4.01 -29.17
C GLN A 2 7.20 -2.68 -29.00
N GLU A 3 6.33 -2.55 -27.99
CA GLU A 3 5.54 -1.33 -27.74
C GLU A 3 6.33 -0.21 -27.07
N THR A 4 7.37 -0.54 -26.33
CA THR A 4 8.21 0.44 -25.64
C THR A 4 9.23 1.10 -26.55
N GLY A 5 9.44 0.56 -27.77
CA GLY A 5 10.53 0.97 -28.67
C GLY A 5 11.93 0.60 -28.16
N CYS A 6 12.02 -0.09 -27.03
CA CYS A 6 13.27 -0.57 -26.47
C CYS A 6 13.83 -1.73 -27.30
N LYS A 7 15.14 -1.76 -27.56
CA LYS A 7 15.78 -2.81 -28.36
C LYS A 7 16.07 -4.09 -27.58
N GLY A 8 16.07 -4.04 -26.25
CA GLY A 8 16.34 -5.17 -25.38
C GLY A 8 16.12 -4.82 -23.93
N ILE A 9 16.27 -5.81 -23.04
CA ILE A 9 16.23 -5.68 -21.59
C ILE A 9 17.41 -6.42 -20.99
N LEU A 10 17.85 -5.99 -19.81
CA LEU A 10 18.86 -6.67 -19.00
C LEU A 10 18.18 -7.43 -17.86
N ALA A 11 18.77 -8.52 -17.45
CA ALA A 11 18.35 -9.42 -16.37
C ALA A 11 17.04 -10.18 -16.65
N ASN A 12 15.88 -9.71 -16.19
CA ASN A 12 14.60 -10.43 -16.16
C ASN A 12 14.66 -11.65 -15.22
N ILE A 13 15.16 -11.45 -14.01
CA ILE A 13 15.36 -12.49 -12.97
C ILE A 13 14.91 -11.98 -11.59
N PRO A 14 14.66 -12.89 -10.62
CA PRO A 14 14.53 -12.50 -9.21
C PRO A 14 15.87 -11.97 -8.68
N ALA A 15 15.85 -10.79 -8.06
CA ALA A 15 17.08 -10.20 -7.49
C ALA A 15 16.77 -9.08 -6.49
N SER A 16 17.73 -8.82 -5.60
CA SER A 16 17.76 -7.58 -4.81
C SER A 16 18.00 -6.38 -5.74
N GLY A 17 17.13 -5.38 -5.66
CA GLY A 17 17.19 -4.21 -6.54
C GLY A 17 18.50 -3.42 -6.43
N THR A 18 19.13 -3.35 -5.25
CA THR A 18 20.43 -2.68 -5.10
C THR A 18 21.53 -3.48 -5.79
N ALA A 19 21.58 -4.78 -5.54
CA ALA A 19 22.63 -5.65 -6.08
C ALA A 19 22.54 -5.80 -7.61
N ILE A 20 21.35 -5.94 -8.18
CA ILE A 20 21.19 -6.10 -9.62
C ILE A 20 21.52 -4.82 -10.39
N ILE A 21 21.14 -3.66 -9.85
CA ILE A 21 21.46 -2.36 -10.45
C ILE A 21 22.98 -2.15 -10.43
N GLU A 22 23.64 -2.41 -9.30
CA GLU A 22 25.10 -2.30 -9.18
C GLU A 22 25.80 -3.23 -10.17
N LYS A 23 25.35 -4.48 -10.26
CA LYS A 23 25.92 -5.50 -11.15
C LYS A 23 25.81 -5.16 -12.64
N LEU A 24 24.69 -4.56 -13.07
CA LEU A 24 24.35 -4.36 -14.47
C LEU A 24 24.48 -2.91 -14.94
N ASN A 25 24.97 -2.00 -14.07
CA ASN A 25 25.11 -0.59 -14.41
C ASN A 25 25.94 -0.36 -15.67
N ASP A 26 27.11 -0.99 -15.80
CA ASP A 26 28.01 -0.82 -16.95
C ASP A 26 27.39 -1.37 -18.24
N GLU A 27 26.66 -2.49 -18.14
CA GLU A 27 25.95 -3.05 -19.29
C GLU A 27 24.75 -2.18 -19.70
N HIS A 28 24.02 -1.61 -18.73
CA HIS A 28 22.99 -0.62 -18.97
C HIS A 28 23.53 0.60 -19.72
N HIS A 29 24.67 1.13 -19.26
CA HIS A 29 25.33 2.27 -19.90
C HIS A 29 25.83 1.98 -21.32
N SER A 30 26.32 0.77 -21.58
CA SER A 30 26.82 0.38 -22.91
C SER A 30 25.71 0.08 -23.92
N THR A 31 24.56 -0.44 -23.47
CA THR A 31 23.47 -0.90 -24.34
C THR A 31 22.28 0.05 -24.41
N GLY A 32 22.06 0.86 -23.37
CA GLY A 32 20.84 1.64 -23.16
C GLY A 32 19.62 0.77 -22.81
N TYR A 33 19.78 -0.50 -22.46
CA TYR A 33 18.69 -1.40 -22.12
C TYR A 33 18.30 -1.26 -20.65
N PRO A 34 17.00 -1.16 -20.31
CA PRO A 34 16.56 -1.11 -18.92
C PRO A 34 16.87 -2.41 -18.19
N ILE A 35 17.12 -2.31 -16.88
CA ILE A 35 17.29 -3.47 -16.00
C ILE A 35 15.92 -3.88 -15.48
N VAL A 36 15.48 -5.09 -15.84
CA VAL A 36 14.18 -5.65 -15.44
C VAL A 36 14.42 -6.75 -14.40
N TYR A 37 13.70 -6.72 -13.30
CA TYR A 37 13.83 -7.72 -12.24
C TYR A 37 12.57 -7.82 -11.40
N THR A 38 12.47 -8.89 -10.61
CA THR A 38 11.44 -9.07 -9.60
C THR A 38 12.08 -9.31 -8.23
N SER A 39 11.30 -9.24 -7.17
CA SER A 39 11.69 -9.62 -5.80
C SER A 39 10.70 -10.66 -5.24
N ALA A 40 10.76 -10.95 -3.95
CA ALA A 40 9.86 -11.92 -3.30
C ALA A 40 8.37 -11.53 -3.43
N ASP A 41 8.09 -10.23 -3.45
CA ASP A 41 6.74 -9.72 -3.72
C ASP A 41 6.33 -9.94 -5.18
N SER A 42 5.03 -9.93 -5.44
CA SER A 42 4.49 -9.96 -6.82
C SER A 42 4.70 -8.62 -7.52
N VAL A 43 5.94 -8.35 -7.94
CA VAL A 43 6.33 -7.07 -8.54
C VAL A 43 7.10 -7.25 -9.84
N PHE A 44 6.91 -6.33 -10.78
CA PHE A 44 7.70 -6.19 -12.00
C PHE A 44 8.41 -4.83 -11.94
N GLN A 45 9.73 -4.84 -11.85
CA GLN A 45 10.52 -3.64 -11.61
C GLN A 45 11.36 -3.28 -12.82
N ILE A 46 11.37 -2.01 -13.21
CA ILE A 46 12.18 -1.47 -14.30
C ILE A 46 13.09 -0.39 -13.73
N ALA A 47 14.40 -0.61 -13.81
CA ALA A 47 15.40 0.35 -13.37
C ALA A 47 16.18 0.95 -14.54
N VAL A 48 16.41 2.25 -14.47
CA VAL A 48 17.22 2.99 -15.45
C VAL A 48 18.03 4.09 -14.75
N ASP A 49 19.21 4.40 -15.29
CA ASP A 49 19.92 5.62 -14.97
C ASP A 49 19.23 6.81 -15.65
N THR A 50 18.80 7.80 -14.86
CA THR A 50 18.05 8.96 -15.36
C THR A 50 18.91 9.98 -16.12
N ASP A 51 20.24 9.82 -16.08
CA ASP A 51 21.14 10.61 -16.94
C ASP A 51 21.24 10.00 -18.35
N MET A 52 20.78 8.75 -18.56
CA MET A 52 20.74 8.07 -19.86
C MET A 52 19.32 8.01 -20.44
N ILE A 53 18.34 7.67 -19.62
CA ILE A 53 16.94 7.50 -20.03
C ILE A 53 16.08 8.44 -19.22
N ALA A 54 15.35 9.31 -19.90
CA ALA A 54 14.49 10.30 -19.26
C ALA A 54 13.46 9.61 -18.32
N LEU A 55 13.18 10.26 -17.20
CA LEU A 55 12.27 9.75 -16.19
C LEU A 55 10.86 9.50 -16.75
N GLU A 56 10.40 10.36 -17.66
CA GLU A 56 9.12 10.25 -18.35
C GLU A 56 9.08 8.98 -19.21
N THR A 57 10.18 8.62 -19.88
CA THR A 57 10.29 7.38 -20.66
C THR A 57 10.17 6.16 -19.77
N LEU A 58 10.84 6.15 -18.61
CA LEU A 58 10.71 5.07 -17.63
C LEU A 58 9.24 4.91 -17.18
N TYR A 59 8.57 6.01 -16.90
CA TYR A 59 7.16 5.98 -16.49
C TYR A 59 6.25 5.45 -17.59
N GLU A 60 6.46 5.86 -18.85
CA GLU A 60 5.69 5.30 -19.96
C GLU A 60 5.93 3.80 -20.15
N TRP A 61 7.16 3.33 -20.00
CA TRP A 61 7.46 1.89 -20.05
C TRP A 61 6.75 1.12 -18.92
N CYS A 62 6.69 1.68 -17.72
CA CYS A 62 5.96 1.09 -16.61
C CYS A 62 4.45 1.03 -16.87
N LYS A 63 3.85 2.08 -17.45
CA LYS A 63 2.42 2.06 -17.83
C LYS A 63 2.13 1.02 -18.91
N ILE A 64 2.98 0.91 -19.93
CA ILE A 64 2.86 -0.13 -20.95
C ILE A 64 2.96 -1.52 -20.31
N ALA A 65 3.94 -1.72 -19.41
CA ALA A 65 4.09 -2.99 -18.72
C ALA A 65 2.87 -3.33 -17.87
N ARG A 66 2.31 -2.34 -17.13
CA ARG A 66 1.09 -2.54 -16.33
C ARG A 66 -0.08 -2.97 -17.22
N ARG A 67 -0.35 -2.22 -18.28
CA ARG A 67 -1.41 -2.56 -19.22
C ARG A 67 -1.25 -3.96 -19.82
N LEU A 68 -0.05 -4.33 -20.27
CA LEU A 68 0.20 -5.66 -20.88
C LEU A 68 0.05 -6.81 -19.85
N LEU A 69 0.42 -6.57 -18.58
CA LEU A 69 0.23 -7.53 -17.52
C LEU A 69 -1.26 -7.73 -17.20
N ASP A 70 -2.05 -6.65 -17.24
CA ASP A 70 -3.50 -6.70 -17.03
C ASP A 70 -4.20 -7.41 -18.20
N GLU A 71 -3.90 -7.04 -19.45
CA GLU A 71 -4.44 -7.69 -20.66
C GLU A 71 -4.10 -9.18 -20.73
N GLY A 72 -2.91 -9.57 -20.24
CA GLY A 72 -2.47 -10.95 -20.18
C GLY A 72 -2.98 -11.74 -18.98
N ASN A 73 -3.78 -11.13 -18.09
CA ASN A 73 -4.24 -11.71 -16.82
C ASN A 73 -3.10 -12.24 -15.95
N TYR A 74 -1.95 -11.56 -15.97
CA TYR A 74 -0.86 -11.85 -15.06
C TYR A 74 -1.10 -11.11 -13.74
N ASN A 75 -1.35 -11.85 -12.67
CA ASN A 75 -1.61 -11.31 -11.33
C ASN A 75 -0.34 -10.70 -10.70
N THR A 76 0.26 -9.72 -11.38
CA THR A 76 1.40 -8.97 -10.87
C THR A 76 0.89 -7.76 -10.10
N ALA A 77 1.08 -7.76 -8.80
CA ALA A 77 0.49 -6.74 -7.92
C ALA A 77 0.95 -5.32 -8.28
N ARG A 78 2.24 -5.13 -8.59
CA ARG A 78 2.79 -3.80 -8.90
C ARG A 78 3.80 -3.84 -10.03
N VAL A 79 3.76 -2.83 -10.90
CA VAL A 79 4.89 -2.45 -11.76
C VAL A 79 5.59 -1.26 -11.11
N ILE A 80 6.90 -1.32 -10.93
CA ILE A 80 7.64 -0.29 -10.18
C ILE A 80 8.70 0.35 -11.07
N ALA A 81 8.61 1.67 -11.21
CA ALA A 81 9.67 2.50 -11.76
C ALA A 81 10.77 2.70 -10.70
N ARG A 82 11.99 2.29 -11.04
CA ARG A 82 13.18 2.37 -10.19
C ARG A 82 14.26 3.28 -10.79
N PRO A 83 14.07 4.60 -10.80
CA PRO A 83 15.10 5.50 -11.26
C PRO A 83 16.32 5.48 -10.34
N TYR A 84 17.50 5.55 -10.94
CA TYR A 84 18.75 5.71 -10.20
C TYR A 84 19.68 6.69 -10.91
N LYS A 85 20.77 7.08 -10.26
CA LYS A 85 21.90 7.82 -10.82
C LYS A 85 23.20 7.26 -10.28
N VAL A 86 24.28 7.44 -11.02
CA VAL A 86 25.62 7.17 -10.51
C VAL A 86 26.13 8.38 -9.74
N ILE A 87 26.26 8.24 -8.42
CA ILE A 87 26.78 9.26 -7.51
C ILE A 87 28.08 8.73 -6.90
N ASP A 88 29.16 9.48 -7.07
CA ASP A 88 30.51 9.09 -6.61
C ASP A 88 30.93 7.66 -7.06
N GLY A 89 30.60 7.34 -8.33
CA GLY A 89 30.89 6.05 -8.95
C GLY A 89 30.01 4.90 -8.49
N LYS A 90 28.93 5.15 -7.73
CA LYS A 90 28.00 4.12 -7.25
C LYS A 90 26.58 4.38 -7.71
N PRO A 91 25.90 3.38 -8.29
CA PRO A 91 24.47 3.48 -8.59
C PRO A 91 23.66 3.72 -7.32
N THR A 92 22.95 4.82 -7.27
CA THR A 92 22.16 5.27 -6.11
C THR A 92 20.72 5.50 -6.53
N ARG A 93 19.78 4.81 -5.90
CA ARG A 93 18.34 4.92 -6.21
C ARG A 93 17.79 6.29 -5.83
N ILE A 94 16.95 6.86 -6.70
CA ILE A 94 16.27 8.14 -6.48
C ILE A 94 14.87 7.86 -5.94
N SER A 95 14.75 7.68 -4.62
CA SER A 95 13.50 7.26 -3.97
C SER A 95 12.33 8.23 -4.19
N LYS A 96 12.59 9.54 -4.31
CA LYS A 96 11.54 10.55 -4.55
C LYS A 96 10.87 10.43 -5.93
N ASP A 97 11.58 9.84 -6.89
CA ASP A 97 11.11 9.68 -8.27
C ASP A 97 10.65 8.23 -8.54
N ARG A 98 10.66 7.37 -7.52
CA ARG A 98 10.02 6.05 -7.59
C ARG A 98 8.52 6.22 -7.81
N ARG A 99 7.95 5.39 -8.71
CA ARG A 99 6.50 5.26 -8.87
C ARG A 99 6.10 3.81 -8.92
N ASP A 100 5.03 3.51 -8.21
CA ASP A 100 4.40 2.19 -8.20
C ASP A 100 3.08 2.28 -9.00
N TYR A 101 2.92 1.36 -9.95
CA TYR A 101 1.72 1.18 -10.76
C TYR A 101 1.05 -0.11 -10.30
N SER A 102 0.17 0.01 -9.33
CA SER A 102 -0.55 -1.11 -8.75
C SER A 102 -1.60 -1.65 -9.72
N MET A 103 -1.91 -2.94 -9.62
CA MET A 103 -3.06 -3.53 -10.28
C MET A 103 -4.33 -2.96 -9.65
N GLU A 104 -5.27 -2.53 -10.47
CA GLU A 104 -6.58 -2.15 -9.95
C GLU A 104 -7.33 -3.39 -9.42
N PRO A 105 -8.18 -3.24 -8.41
CA PRO A 105 -9.05 -4.33 -7.97
C PRO A 105 -9.82 -4.91 -9.16
N PRO A 106 -9.91 -6.24 -9.32
CA PRO A 106 -10.55 -6.85 -10.50
C PRO A 106 -12.07 -6.65 -10.53
N GLU A 107 -12.67 -6.30 -9.40
CA GLU A 107 -14.10 -6.03 -9.23
C GLU A 107 -14.29 -4.88 -8.25
N ASP A 108 -15.48 -4.29 -8.24
CA ASP A 108 -15.87 -3.27 -7.27
C ASP A 108 -15.69 -3.79 -5.84
N THR A 109 -14.89 -3.10 -5.06
CA THR A 109 -14.71 -3.35 -3.63
C THR A 109 -15.84 -2.72 -2.80
N VAL A 110 -15.84 -2.97 -1.49
CA VAL A 110 -16.76 -2.25 -0.59
C VAL A 110 -16.50 -0.74 -0.60
N LEU A 111 -15.24 -0.30 -0.85
CA LEU A 111 -14.89 1.11 -0.95
C LEU A 111 -15.57 1.75 -2.16
N ASP A 112 -15.61 1.05 -3.30
CA ASP A 112 -16.31 1.51 -4.50
C ASP A 112 -17.83 1.63 -4.26
N LYS A 113 -18.42 0.67 -3.55
CA LYS A 113 -19.84 0.72 -3.18
C LYS A 113 -20.17 1.94 -2.32
N VAL A 114 -19.33 2.21 -1.32
CA VAL A 114 -19.50 3.36 -0.42
C VAL A 114 -19.34 4.68 -1.18
N LYS A 115 -18.31 4.80 -2.02
CA LYS A 115 -18.11 5.97 -2.90
C LYS A 115 -19.27 6.17 -3.87
N LYS A 116 -19.78 5.10 -4.52
CA LYS A 116 -20.92 5.15 -5.44
C LYS A 116 -22.22 5.56 -4.73
N ALA A 117 -22.35 5.26 -3.44
CA ALA A 117 -23.45 5.75 -2.60
C ALA A 117 -23.32 7.23 -2.23
N GLY A 118 -22.25 7.91 -2.63
CA GLY A 118 -22.00 9.32 -2.34
C GLY A 118 -21.36 9.56 -0.97
N ALA A 119 -20.95 8.52 -0.28
CA ALA A 119 -20.34 8.58 1.05
C ALA A 119 -18.81 8.79 0.98
N LYS A 120 -18.21 9.13 2.10
CA LYS A 120 -16.76 9.38 2.21
C LYS A 120 -15.97 8.09 2.40
N VAL A 121 -14.85 7.99 1.71
CA VAL A 121 -13.82 6.96 1.93
C VAL A 121 -12.50 7.68 2.10
N ILE A 122 -12.00 7.72 3.31
CA ILE A 122 -10.76 8.42 3.71
C ILE A 122 -9.66 7.37 3.87
N GLY A 123 -8.70 7.38 2.97
CA GLY A 123 -7.51 6.52 3.02
C GLY A 123 -6.35 7.22 3.71
N ILE A 124 -5.83 6.64 4.79
CA ILE A 124 -4.69 7.16 5.54
C ILE A 124 -3.52 6.16 5.42
N GLY A 125 -2.33 6.65 5.12
CA GLY A 125 -1.16 5.82 4.88
C GLY A 125 -1.09 5.31 3.44
N LYS A 126 -0.87 4.00 3.23
CA LYS A 126 -0.72 3.39 1.90
C LYS A 126 -2.04 2.94 1.26
N ILE A 127 -3.18 3.24 1.83
CA ILE A 127 -4.47 2.74 1.31
C ILE A 127 -4.70 3.18 -0.13
N GLU A 128 -4.38 4.44 -0.46
CA GLU A 128 -4.45 4.94 -1.84
C GLU A 128 -3.67 4.08 -2.82
N ASP A 129 -2.44 3.73 -2.46
CA ASP A 129 -1.54 2.94 -3.32
C ASP A 129 -2.00 1.48 -3.44
N ILE A 130 -2.48 0.89 -2.33
CA ILE A 130 -2.96 -0.50 -2.29
C ILE A 130 -4.17 -0.69 -3.21
N PHE A 131 -5.12 0.24 -3.18
CA PHE A 131 -6.34 0.18 -3.99
C PHE A 131 -6.22 0.89 -5.33
N SER A 132 -5.04 1.39 -5.72
CA SER A 132 -4.86 2.14 -6.98
C SER A 132 -5.86 3.30 -7.12
N LYS A 133 -6.20 3.96 -6.02
CA LYS A 133 -7.22 5.02 -5.90
C LYS A 133 -8.68 4.57 -6.08
N ALA A 134 -8.91 3.29 -6.43
CA ALA A 134 -10.26 2.76 -6.59
C ALA A 134 -11.05 2.87 -5.28
N GLY A 135 -12.26 3.38 -5.37
CA GLY A 135 -13.15 3.54 -4.21
C GLY A 135 -12.76 4.64 -3.21
N ILE A 136 -11.59 5.28 -3.34
CA ILE A 136 -11.13 6.32 -2.42
C ILE A 136 -11.69 7.69 -2.81
N THR A 137 -12.06 8.50 -1.83
CA THR A 137 -12.53 9.88 -2.02
C THR A 137 -11.56 10.93 -1.49
N HIS A 138 -10.86 10.59 -0.41
CA HIS A 138 -9.86 11.43 0.26
C HIS A 138 -8.65 10.57 0.60
N ALA A 139 -7.44 11.07 0.44
CA ALA A 139 -6.23 10.33 0.77
C ALA A 139 -5.15 11.21 1.35
N ILE A 140 -4.41 10.65 2.32
CA ILE A 140 -3.25 11.28 2.92
C ILE A 140 -2.18 10.23 3.25
N HIS A 141 -0.96 10.44 2.74
CA HIS A 141 0.17 9.59 3.06
C HIS A 141 0.74 9.91 4.43
N THR A 142 1.38 8.92 5.05
CA THR A 142 2.01 9.04 6.37
C THR A 142 3.44 8.51 6.34
N GLY A 143 4.29 9.07 7.19
CA GLY A 143 5.68 8.64 7.35
C GLY A 143 5.89 7.68 8.54
N SER A 144 4.88 7.45 9.38
CA SER A 144 4.97 6.59 10.57
C SER A 144 3.60 6.14 11.08
N ASN A 145 3.58 5.11 11.94
CA ASN A 145 2.37 4.69 12.64
C ASN A 145 1.77 5.82 13.47
N LYS A 146 2.61 6.55 14.20
CA LYS A 146 2.19 7.68 15.04
C LYS A 146 1.42 8.73 14.22
N GLU A 147 1.96 9.15 13.08
CA GLU A 147 1.29 10.11 12.21
C GLU A 147 -0.05 9.56 11.69
N GLY A 148 -0.10 8.28 11.31
CA GLY A 148 -1.33 7.62 10.89
C GLY A 148 -2.40 7.60 11.99
N LEU A 149 -2.02 7.29 13.22
CA LEU A 149 -2.91 7.28 14.37
C LEU A 149 -3.42 8.69 14.72
N GLU A 150 -2.55 9.69 14.70
CA GLU A 150 -2.92 11.10 14.91
C GLU A 150 -3.90 11.61 13.84
N LEU A 151 -3.70 11.24 12.57
CA LEU A 151 -4.61 11.59 11.49
C LEU A 151 -5.94 10.84 11.58
N THR A 152 -5.92 9.59 12.05
CA THR A 152 -7.15 8.82 12.32
C THR A 152 -7.99 9.50 13.42
N ILE A 153 -7.37 9.96 14.50
CA ILE A 153 -8.06 10.72 15.55
C ILE A 153 -8.67 12.00 14.97
N LYS A 154 -7.90 12.76 14.16
CA LYS A 154 -8.42 13.99 13.53
C LYS A 154 -9.56 13.73 12.53
N ALA A 155 -9.56 12.59 11.88
CA ALA A 155 -10.69 12.20 11.03
C ALA A 155 -11.92 11.87 11.86
N LEU A 156 -11.76 11.15 12.97
CA LEU A 156 -12.85 10.78 13.88
C LEU A 156 -13.46 11.98 14.62
N ASP A 157 -12.65 12.94 15.04
CA ASP A 157 -13.12 14.14 15.78
C ASP A 157 -13.55 15.29 14.85
N GLY A 158 -13.42 15.10 13.52
CA GLY A 158 -13.80 16.09 12.52
C GLY A 158 -12.82 17.26 12.35
N SER A 159 -11.64 17.22 12.96
CA SER A 159 -10.63 18.28 12.86
C SER A 159 -9.71 18.14 11.63
N LEU A 160 -9.79 17.02 10.89
CA LEU A 160 -9.03 16.82 9.67
C LEU A 160 -9.60 17.70 8.54
N ASP A 161 -8.77 18.52 7.93
CA ASP A 161 -9.15 19.34 6.77
C ASP A 161 -9.32 18.47 5.51
N LEU A 162 -10.52 17.91 5.34
CA LEU A 162 -10.84 16.99 4.25
C LEU A 162 -10.78 17.66 2.86
N GLU A 163 -11.04 18.96 2.74
CA GLU A 163 -11.02 19.64 1.44
C GLU A 163 -9.61 19.66 0.84
N LYS A 164 -8.56 19.67 1.68
CA LYS A 164 -7.17 19.61 1.19
C LYS A 164 -6.74 18.26 0.63
N ILE A 165 -7.41 17.19 1.02
CA ILE A 165 -7.03 15.82 0.68
C ILE A 165 -8.07 15.11 -0.19
N LYS A 166 -9.10 15.84 -0.61
CA LYS A 166 -10.17 15.35 -1.47
C LYS A 166 -9.72 15.26 -2.92
N TYR A 167 -10.09 14.19 -3.59
CA TYR A 167 -9.83 14.08 -5.02
C TYR A 167 -10.72 15.02 -5.84
N GLU A 168 -10.13 15.57 -6.90
CA GLU A 168 -10.84 16.41 -7.86
C GLU A 168 -12.03 15.66 -8.48
N GLY A 169 -13.15 16.33 -8.60
CA GLY A 169 -14.37 15.77 -9.20
C GLY A 169 -15.18 14.85 -8.29
N VAL A 170 -14.71 14.57 -7.06
CA VAL A 170 -15.51 13.80 -6.08
C VAL A 170 -16.64 14.66 -5.52
N ASN A 171 -17.87 14.16 -5.60
CA ASN A 171 -19.04 14.76 -5.01
C ASN A 171 -19.57 13.90 -3.85
N ILE A 172 -19.60 14.45 -2.64
CA ILE A 172 -20.15 13.78 -1.45
C ILE A 172 -21.61 14.23 -1.31
N THR A 173 -22.51 13.27 -1.38
CA THR A 173 -23.98 13.49 -1.24
C THR A 173 -24.56 12.82 0.00
N ASP A 174 -23.80 11.94 0.63
CA ASP A 174 -24.10 11.27 1.88
C ASP A 174 -23.02 11.63 2.91
N ALA A 175 -23.34 12.53 3.81
CA ALA A 175 -22.41 13.00 4.84
C ALA A 175 -22.41 12.11 6.10
N ASP A 176 -23.43 11.28 6.27
CA ASP A 176 -23.65 10.49 7.49
C ASP A 176 -22.85 9.18 7.46
N ARG A 177 -22.55 8.66 6.26
CA ARG A 177 -21.76 7.44 6.07
C ARG A 177 -20.33 7.78 5.68
N GLU A 178 -19.39 7.11 6.33
CA GLU A 178 -17.98 7.21 5.96
C GLU A 178 -17.19 5.95 6.32
N ILE A 179 -16.09 5.75 5.63
CA ILE A 179 -15.02 4.82 6.02
C ILE A 179 -13.75 5.63 6.25
N ILE A 180 -13.14 5.46 7.41
CA ILE A 180 -11.77 5.88 7.71
C ILE A 180 -10.92 4.62 7.69
N PHE A 181 -10.04 4.50 6.70
CA PHE A 181 -9.21 3.31 6.53
C PHE A 181 -7.75 3.68 6.68
N THR A 182 -7.14 3.26 7.77
CA THR A 182 -5.75 3.56 8.11
C THR A 182 -4.86 2.32 7.95
N ASN A 183 -3.75 2.47 7.24
CA ASN A 183 -2.69 1.47 7.16
C ASN A 183 -1.48 1.93 7.98
N LEU A 184 -1.14 1.16 9.02
CA LEU A 184 -0.01 1.37 9.91
C LEU A 184 1.13 0.44 9.50
N VAL A 185 2.27 1.00 9.07
CA VAL A 185 3.30 0.24 8.32
C VAL A 185 4.57 -0.06 9.11
N ASP A 186 4.77 0.53 10.30
CA ASP A 186 6.06 0.44 11.00
C ASP A 186 6.32 -0.97 11.52
N THR A 187 5.30 -1.71 11.95
CA THR A 187 5.41 -3.11 12.38
C THR A 187 6.02 -3.97 11.29
N ASP A 188 5.58 -3.80 10.04
CA ASP A 188 6.14 -4.49 8.88
C ASP A 188 7.50 -3.90 8.46
N MET A 189 7.51 -2.61 8.07
CA MET A 189 8.66 -1.99 7.40
C MET A 189 9.88 -1.80 8.29
N LEU A 190 9.68 -1.38 9.56
CA LEU A 190 10.79 -1.03 10.44
C LEU A 190 11.23 -2.20 11.33
N PHE A 191 10.33 -3.13 11.63
CA PHE A 191 10.57 -4.14 12.64
C PHE A 191 10.45 -5.58 12.11
N GLY A 192 9.37 -5.93 11.41
CA GLY A 192 9.12 -7.26 10.88
C GLY A 192 10.22 -7.72 9.91
N HIS A 193 10.39 -7.05 8.81
CA HIS A 193 11.43 -7.30 7.81
C HIS A 193 12.88 -7.13 8.31
N ARG A 194 13.07 -6.76 9.57
CA ARG A 194 14.40 -6.56 10.20
C ARG A 194 14.63 -7.47 11.39
N ASN A 195 13.73 -8.43 11.63
CA ASN A 195 13.80 -9.36 12.77
C ASN A 195 13.97 -8.63 14.11
N ASN A 196 13.37 -7.45 14.24
CA ASN A 196 13.40 -6.64 15.46
C ASN A 196 12.13 -6.89 16.29
N ALA A 197 12.09 -8.04 16.97
CA ALA A 197 10.94 -8.43 17.81
C ALA A 197 10.61 -7.42 18.91
N LYS A 198 11.65 -6.79 19.50
CA LYS A 198 11.45 -5.77 20.54
C LYS A 198 10.74 -4.54 19.98
N GLY A 199 11.25 -3.97 18.88
CA GLY A 199 10.63 -2.80 18.24
C GLY A 199 9.24 -3.10 17.69
N TYR A 200 9.00 -4.35 17.25
CA TYR A 200 7.67 -4.81 16.83
C TYR A 200 6.68 -4.76 18.01
N GLY A 201 7.07 -5.29 19.18
CA GLY A 201 6.26 -5.22 20.40
C GLY A 201 5.99 -3.77 20.85
N GLU A 202 7.02 -2.93 20.87
CA GLU A 202 6.90 -1.51 21.23
C GLU A 202 5.94 -0.77 20.27
N ALA A 203 5.93 -1.10 18.96
CA ALA A 203 4.99 -0.51 18.02
C ALA A 203 3.55 -0.97 18.23
N ILE A 204 3.33 -2.20 18.66
CA ILE A 204 1.97 -2.68 19.05
C ILE A 204 1.51 -2.00 20.35
N GLU A 205 2.38 -1.83 21.33
CA GLU A 205 2.08 -1.08 22.56
C GLU A 205 1.71 0.38 22.24
N GLU A 206 2.44 1.05 21.32
CA GLU A 206 2.09 2.39 20.88
C GLU A 206 0.69 2.45 20.25
N ILE A 207 0.32 1.45 19.43
CA ILE A 207 -1.03 1.38 18.84
C ILE A 207 -2.08 1.24 19.96
N ASP A 208 -1.83 0.39 20.96
CA ASP A 208 -2.73 0.18 22.10
C ASP A 208 -2.92 1.46 22.92
N ASP A 209 -1.85 2.21 23.19
CA ASP A 209 -1.91 3.52 23.85
C ASP A 209 -2.80 4.53 23.09
N TYR A 210 -2.78 4.47 21.76
CA TYR A 210 -3.65 5.32 20.93
C TYR A 210 -5.11 4.87 20.93
N LEU A 211 -5.39 3.59 21.17
CA LEU A 211 -6.78 3.10 21.30
C LEU A 211 -7.49 3.74 22.49
N GLU A 212 -6.78 4.07 23.58
CA GLU A 212 -7.37 4.82 24.69
C GLU A 212 -7.95 6.17 24.26
N LYS A 213 -7.39 6.78 23.19
CA LYS A 213 -7.86 8.06 22.63
C LYS A 213 -8.92 7.87 21.55
N ILE A 214 -8.85 6.78 20.81
CA ILE A 214 -9.75 6.46 19.70
C ILE A 214 -11.12 5.96 20.23
N LEU A 215 -11.11 5.02 21.17
CA LEU A 215 -12.34 4.39 21.68
C LEU A 215 -13.41 5.38 22.19
N PRO A 216 -13.08 6.47 22.90
CA PRO A 216 -14.08 7.48 23.30
C PRO A 216 -14.73 8.22 22.12
N LEU A 217 -14.04 8.31 20.97
CA LEU A 217 -14.54 8.98 19.75
C LEU A 217 -15.51 8.11 18.96
N ILE A 218 -15.50 6.78 19.16
CA ILE A 218 -16.43 5.87 18.49
C ILE A 218 -17.84 6.13 18.96
N GLY A 219 -18.73 6.50 18.05
CA GLY A 219 -20.15 6.76 18.30
C GLY A 219 -20.97 5.47 18.47
N GLU A 220 -22.26 5.62 18.75
CA GLU A 220 -23.17 4.48 18.96
C GLU A 220 -23.42 3.67 17.65
N ASN A 221 -23.33 4.32 16.51
CA ASN A 221 -23.54 3.72 15.20
C ASN A 221 -22.23 3.38 14.48
N ASP A 222 -21.08 3.58 15.13
CA ASP A 222 -19.80 3.33 14.51
C ASP A 222 -19.32 1.89 14.77
N LEU A 223 -18.54 1.39 13.83
CA LEU A 223 -17.85 0.11 13.91
C LEU A 223 -16.35 0.34 13.75
N LEU A 224 -15.59 0.09 14.81
CA LEU A 224 -14.13 0.01 14.74
C LEU A 224 -13.72 -1.41 14.37
N ILE A 225 -12.85 -1.53 13.37
CA ILE A 225 -12.25 -2.80 12.94
C ILE A 225 -10.74 -2.70 13.08
N ILE A 226 -10.12 -3.65 13.76
CA ILE A 226 -8.68 -3.77 13.87
C ILE A 226 -8.28 -5.12 13.29
N THR A 227 -7.38 -5.11 12.33
CA THR A 227 -6.90 -6.32 11.65
C THR A 227 -5.48 -6.11 11.10
N ALA A 228 -4.92 -7.12 10.47
CA ALA A 228 -3.70 -7.00 9.67
C ALA A 228 -3.95 -7.59 8.27
N ASP A 229 -3.15 -7.19 7.30
CA ASP A 229 -3.20 -7.65 5.91
C ASP A 229 -2.43 -8.97 5.71
N HIS A 230 -1.40 -9.22 6.53
CA HIS A 230 -0.60 -10.46 6.53
C HIS A 230 0.13 -10.66 7.86
N GLY A 231 0.73 -11.82 8.05
CA GLY A 231 1.67 -12.09 9.11
C GLY A 231 3.07 -11.53 8.79
N CYS A 232 3.80 -11.13 9.80
CA CYS A 232 5.20 -10.73 9.71
C CYS A 232 5.88 -10.99 11.06
N ASP A 233 6.26 -12.26 11.32
CA ASP A 233 6.84 -12.67 12.59
C ASP A 233 8.35 -12.35 12.64
N PRO A 234 8.78 -11.36 13.44
CA PRO A 234 10.19 -10.96 13.54
C PRO A 234 11.07 -11.98 14.28
N THR A 235 10.51 -13.07 14.79
CA THR A 235 11.24 -14.09 15.55
C THR A 235 11.65 -15.30 14.72
N VAL A 236 11.07 -15.45 13.52
CA VAL A 236 11.44 -16.54 12.61
C VAL A 236 12.61 -16.15 11.71
N PRO A 237 13.42 -17.12 11.23
CA PRO A 237 14.47 -16.84 10.26
C PRO A 237 13.94 -16.34 8.94
N GLY A 238 14.60 -15.31 8.36
CA GLY A 238 14.19 -14.67 7.11
C GLY A 238 13.72 -13.25 7.33
N THR A 239 13.39 -12.58 6.25
CA THR A 239 12.95 -11.17 6.26
C THR A 239 11.69 -10.99 5.40
N ASP A 240 11.03 -12.08 5.03
CA ASP A 240 9.79 -12.05 4.26
C ASP A 240 8.57 -12.14 5.19
N HIS A 241 7.40 -11.89 4.62
CA HIS A 241 6.14 -12.08 5.33
C HIS A 241 5.95 -13.53 5.76
N THR A 242 5.26 -13.75 6.85
CA THR A 242 4.99 -15.05 7.44
C THR A 242 3.51 -15.43 7.34
N ARG A 243 3.14 -16.67 7.67
CA ARG A 243 1.81 -17.23 7.36
C ARG A 243 0.90 -17.38 8.57
N GLU A 244 1.09 -16.56 9.56
CA GLU A 244 0.23 -16.55 10.75
C GLU A 244 -1.18 -16.08 10.38
N GLN A 245 -2.15 -16.57 11.14
CA GLN A 245 -3.48 -16.00 11.14
C GLN A 245 -3.42 -14.58 11.69
N VAL A 246 -4.10 -13.66 11.03
CA VAL A 246 -4.18 -12.28 11.48
C VAL A 246 -5.35 -12.11 12.44
N PRO A 247 -5.25 -11.21 13.44
CA PRO A 247 -6.38 -10.89 14.29
C PRO A 247 -7.46 -10.14 13.51
N VAL A 248 -8.70 -10.31 13.93
CA VAL A 248 -9.83 -9.48 13.52
C VAL A 248 -10.66 -9.13 14.75
N LEU A 249 -10.66 -7.85 15.11
CA LEU A 249 -11.40 -7.33 16.24
C LEU A 249 -12.47 -6.36 15.73
N TYR A 250 -13.72 -6.57 16.16
CA TYR A 250 -14.83 -5.68 15.90
C TYR A 250 -15.29 -5.05 17.22
N TYR A 251 -15.35 -3.73 17.27
CA TYR A 251 -15.84 -3.00 18.42
C TYR A 251 -16.93 -2.01 18.01
N SER A 252 -18.03 -2.01 18.72
CA SER A 252 -19.07 -1.00 18.70
C SER A 252 -19.74 -0.97 20.07
N LYS A 253 -20.27 0.17 20.47
CA LYS A 253 -21.02 0.31 21.71
C LYS A 253 -22.27 -0.57 21.80
N ASN A 254 -22.79 -0.99 20.63
CA ASN A 254 -24.01 -1.77 20.50
C ASN A 254 -23.81 -3.24 20.14
N ILE A 255 -22.56 -3.74 20.19
CA ILE A 255 -22.24 -5.14 19.92
C ILE A 255 -21.93 -5.85 21.22
N GLU A 256 -22.64 -6.95 21.51
CA GLU A 256 -22.30 -7.85 22.61
C GLU A 256 -20.98 -8.59 22.31
N PRO A 257 -20.10 -8.75 23.32
CA PRO A 257 -18.86 -9.49 23.16
C PRO A 257 -19.11 -10.93 22.73
N LYS A 258 -18.42 -11.36 21.69
CA LYS A 258 -18.55 -12.71 21.15
C LYS A 258 -17.23 -13.18 20.55
N ASP A 259 -16.83 -14.41 20.86
CA ASP A 259 -15.78 -15.11 20.12
C ASP A 259 -16.33 -15.52 18.74
N LEU A 260 -15.68 -15.03 17.68
CA LEU A 260 -16.06 -15.31 16.29
C LEU A 260 -15.33 -16.53 15.72
N GLY A 261 -14.38 -17.08 16.49
CA GLY A 261 -13.54 -18.18 16.02
C GLY A 261 -12.67 -17.80 14.83
N ILE A 262 -12.35 -18.79 13.98
CA ILE A 262 -11.52 -18.62 12.80
C ILE A 262 -12.39 -18.43 11.56
N THR A 263 -12.14 -17.36 10.82
CA THR A 263 -12.79 -17.10 9.53
C THR A 263 -11.78 -17.27 8.40
N LEU A 264 -12.17 -17.91 7.31
CA LEU A 264 -11.33 -18.09 6.13
C LEU A 264 -11.51 -16.91 5.18
N GLY A 265 -10.38 -16.35 4.70
CA GLY A 265 -10.35 -15.26 3.74
C GLY A 265 -10.61 -13.88 4.37
N PHE A 266 -10.25 -12.83 3.63
CA PHE A 266 -10.40 -11.43 4.06
C PHE A 266 -11.72 -10.80 3.64
N ASP A 267 -12.50 -11.45 2.77
CA ASP A 267 -13.80 -11.00 2.27
C ASP A 267 -14.85 -10.85 3.38
N SER A 268 -14.67 -11.55 4.49
CA SER A 268 -15.51 -11.42 5.69
C SER A 268 -15.53 -9.99 6.25
N ILE A 269 -14.41 -9.27 6.16
CA ILE A 269 -14.30 -7.88 6.61
C ILE A 269 -15.14 -6.97 5.72
N SER A 270 -14.97 -7.08 4.39
CA SER A 270 -15.74 -6.26 3.44
C SER A 270 -17.24 -6.53 3.53
N LYS A 271 -17.63 -7.78 3.79
CA LYS A 271 -19.03 -8.16 4.03
C LYS A 271 -19.54 -7.49 5.31
N ARG A 272 -18.80 -7.56 6.41
CA ARG A 272 -19.19 -6.90 7.68
C ARG A 272 -19.35 -5.40 7.51
N VAL A 273 -18.41 -4.73 6.80
CA VAL A 273 -18.50 -3.30 6.49
C VAL A 273 -19.75 -2.99 5.65
N SER A 274 -20.01 -3.81 4.62
CA SER A 274 -21.21 -3.65 3.78
C SER A 274 -22.50 -3.81 4.59
N ASP A 275 -22.60 -4.86 5.42
CA ASP A 275 -23.79 -5.12 6.25
C ASP A 275 -23.99 -4.03 7.33
N TRP A 276 -22.93 -3.33 7.73
CA TRP A 276 -22.99 -2.24 8.72
C TRP A 276 -23.47 -0.93 8.10
N LEU A 277 -23.04 -0.65 6.87
CA LEU A 277 -23.30 0.64 6.22
C LEU A 277 -24.58 0.65 5.38
N PHE A 278 -25.07 -0.51 4.95
CA PHE A 278 -26.23 -0.65 4.04
C PHE A 278 -27.29 -1.60 4.58
#